data_8e4c48afe8a0209d85c6aee65d38f676
#
_entry.id   8e4c48afe8a0209d85c6aee65d38f676
#
_cell.length_a   1.000
_cell.length_b   1.000
_cell.length_c   1.000
_cell.angle_alpha   90.00
_cell.angle_beta   90.00
_cell.angle_gamma   90.00
#
_symmetry.space_group_name_H-M   'P 1'
#
loop_
_entity.id
_entity.type
_entity.pdbx_description
1 polymer ?
#
loop_
_entity_poly.entity_id
_entity_poly.type
_entity_poly.pdbx_seq_one_letter_code
_entity_poly.pdbx_strand_id
1 'polypeptide(L)'
;MAESFVVAKDLHKSFDGLKAVGGVSFTIYKGEIFGLLGPNGAGKTTTIRMLSTVLEPDRGDITIGGYSVLRNGDEARRLIGVCPQDLALYEDLSALDNLIFFGRMEGLDSKAARSQAMGNLELVGLEERAKEKVAKFSGGMKRRINLAIALMGRPQLLFLDEPTVGIDPQSRNNIFDTIEGLQKQGMTVLYTTHYMEEADRLCERVAIVDGGQIIALDTPHQLKSQIGSPDKVTLEDVFLNKTGRSLRD
;
A
#
# COMPACT_ATOMS: atom_id res chain seq x y z
N MET A 1 10.84 18.88 12.51
CA MET A 1 9.49 18.52 12.02
C MET A 1 9.68 17.41 10.99
N ALA A 2 8.85 16.38 11.01
CA ALA A 2 8.91 15.32 10.01
C ALA A 2 8.64 15.89 8.60
N GLU A 3 9.42 15.47 7.61
CA GLU A 3 9.31 15.91 6.22
C GLU A 3 8.05 15.28 5.58
N SER A 4 7.13 16.11 5.04
CA SER A 4 5.96 15.61 4.32
C SER A 4 6.38 15.03 2.96
N PHE A 5 6.03 13.79 2.69
CA PHE A 5 6.36 13.11 1.43
C PHE A 5 5.16 12.99 0.50
N VAL A 6 3.98 12.62 1.03
CA VAL A 6 2.72 12.65 0.29
C VAL A 6 1.78 13.66 0.94
N VAL A 7 1.17 14.52 0.13
CA VAL A 7 0.13 15.45 0.57
C VAL A 7 -1.08 15.29 -0.34
N ALA A 8 -2.16 14.76 0.21
CA ALA A 8 -3.47 14.67 -0.43
C ALA A 8 -4.37 15.78 0.15
N LYS A 9 -4.98 16.60 -0.73
CA LYS A 9 -5.82 17.74 -0.33
C LYS A 9 -7.17 17.68 -1.01
N ASP A 10 -8.24 17.55 -0.22
CA ASP A 10 -9.65 17.66 -0.64
C ASP A 10 -9.96 16.79 -1.86
N LEU A 11 -9.53 15.51 -1.83
CA LEU A 11 -9.71 14.60 -2.94
C LEU A 11 -11.17 14.16 -3.07
N HIS A 12 -11.70 14.30 -4.27
CA HIS A 12 -13.04 13.84 -4.64
C HIS A 12 -12.98 12.94 -5.86
N LYS A 13 -13.79 11.88 -5.86
CA LYS A 13 -14.02 11.02 -7.01
C LYS A 13 -15.41 10.41 -6.96
N SER A 14 -16.12 10.50 -8.08
CA SER A 14 -17.42 9.87 -8.27
C SER A 14 -17.42 9.02 -9.53
N PHE A 15 -18.22 7.95 -9.53
CA PHE A 15 -18.47 7.07 -10.68
C PHE A 15 -19.99 6.94 -10.84
N ASP A 16 -20.50 7.26 -12.01
CA ASP A 16 -21.94 7.18 -12.35
C ASP A 16 -22.85 7.82 -11.28
N GLY A 17 -22.40 8.96 -10.75
CA GLY A 17 -23.13 9.69 -9.69
C GLY A 17 -22.92 9.15 -8.27
N LEU A 18 -22.26 8.01 -8.11
CA LEU A 18 -21.91 7.45 -6.80
C LEU A 18 -20.57 8.02 -6.31
N LYS A 19 -20.59 8.66 -5.15
CA LYS A 19 -19.40 9.26 -4.53
C LYS A 19 -18.53 8.17 -3.90
N ALA A 20 -17.39 7.88 -4.53
CA ALA A 20 -16.41 6.91 -4.03
C ALA A 20 -15.40 7.54 -3.05
N VAL A 21 -15.03 8.83 -3.28
CA VAL A 21 -14.15 9.61 -2.40
C VAL A 21 -14.71 11.03 -2.30
N GLY A 22 -14.79 11.55 -1.08
CA GLY A 22 -15.54 12.75 -0.81
C GLY A 22 -14.89 13.75 0.13
N GLY A 23 -13.75 14.35 -0.30
CA GLY A 23 -13.04 15.35 0.48
C GLY A 23 -11.95 14.73 1.36
N VAL A 24 -11.30 13.66 0.89
CA VAL A 24 -10.21 13.01 1.62
C VAL A 24 -8.96 13.90 1.62
N SER A 25 -8.43 14.17 2.83
CA SER A 25 -7.20 14.94 3.01
C SER A 25 -6.31 14.29 4.07
N PHE A 26 -5.05 14.06 3.74
CA PHE A 26 -4.04 13.55 4.68
C PHE A 26 -2.62 13.85 4.21
N THR A 27 -1.67 13.66 5.11
CA THR A 27 -0.23 13.76 4.83
C THR A 27 0.47 12.51 5.29
N ILE A 28 1.34 11.95 4.45
CA ILE A 28 2.27 10.87 4.82
C ILE A 28 3.66 11.48 4.95
N TYR A 29 4.35 11.17 6.03
CA TYR A 29 5.71 11.63 6.25
C TYR A 29 6.72 10.64 5.66
N LYS A 30 7.92 11.13 5.35
CA LYS A 30 8.99 10.33 4.78
C LYS A 30 9.43 9.23 5.74
N GLY A 31 9.50 7.99 5.26
CA GLY A 31 9.89 6.83 6.06
C GLY A 31 8.82 6.31 7.01
N GLU A 32 7.58 6.81 6.92
CA GLU A 32 6.45 6.35 7.74
C GLU A 32 5.70 5.20 7.06
N ILE A 33 5.18 4.25 7.84
CA ILE A 33 4.12 3.33 7.40
C ILE A 33 2.79 3.95 7.79
N PHE A 34 2.05 4.45 6.80
CA PHE A 34 0.74 5.07 6.98
C PHE A 34 -0.38 4.11 6.56
N GLY A 35 -1.33 3.87 7.46
CA GLY A 35 -2.47 2.99 7.23
C GLY A 35 -3.67 3.73 6.65
N LEU A 36 -4.28 3.19 5.59
CA LEU A 36 -5.60 3.61 5.12
C LEU A 36 -6.58 2.46 5.36
N LEU A 37 -7.40 2.60 6.39
CA LEU A 37 -8.16 1.54 7.04
C LEU A 37 -9.65 1.74 6.83
N GLY A 38 -10.40 0.67 6.54
CA GLY A 38 -11.85 0.75 6.38
C GLY A 38 -12.46 -0.45 5.67
N PRO A 39 -13.79 -0.58 5.65
CA PRO A 39 -14.48 -1.68 5.00
C PRO A 39 -14.29 -1.69 3.48
N ASN A 40 -14.76 -2.77 2.85
CA ASN A 40 -14.82 -2.83 1.40
C ASN A 40 -15.76 -1.74 0.87
N GLY A 41 -15.36 -1.09 -0.23
CA GLY A 41 -16.13 0.03 -0.78
C GLY A 41 -15.93 1.37 -0.06
N ALA A 42 -15.11 1.47 0.99
CA ALA A 42 -14.85 2.72 1.69
C ALA A 42 -14.06 3.77 0.87
N GLY A 43 -13.55 3.42 -0.32
CA GLY A 43 -12.78 4.32 -1.19
C GLY A 43 -11.26 4.15 -1.13
N LYS A 44 -10.74 3.15 -0.40
CA LYS A 44 -9.29 2.89 -0.24
C LYS A 44 -8.57 2.71 -1.59
N THR A 45 -8.98 1.71 -2.38
CA THR A 45 -8.40 1.43 -3.70
C THR A 45 -8.55 2.61 -4.67
N THR A 46 -9.69 3.32 -4.63
CA THR A 46 -9.90 4.54 -5.44
C THR A 46 -8.89 5.62 -5.05
N THR A 47 -8.64 5.80 -3.75
CA THR A 47 -7.63 6.75 -3.24
C THR A 47 -6.23 6.35 -3.72
N ILE A 48 -5.84 5.07 -3.60
CA ILE A 48 -4.54 4.58 -4.13
C ILE A 48 -4.43 4.85 -5.64
N ARG A 49 -5.48 4.58 -6.44
CA ARG A 49 -5.46 4.82 -7.89
C ARG A 49 -5.26 6.29 -8.23
N MET A 50 -5.80 7.21 -7.43
CA MET A 50 -5.55 8.65 -7.61
C MET A 50 -4.11 9.02 -7.24
N LEU A 51 -3.60 8.53 -6.11
CA LEU A 51 -2.23 8.77 -5.66
C LEU A 51 -1.20 8.18 -6.65
N SER A 52 -1.47 7.00 -7.20
CA SER A 52 -0.59 6.31 -8.14
C SER A 52 -0.71 6.81 -9.60
N THR A 53 -1.40 7.92 -9.84
CA THR A 53 -1.59 8.54 -11.17
C THR A 53 -2.40 7.68 -12.18
N VAL A 54 -3.01 6.60 -11.73
CA VAL A 54 -3.85 5.73 -12.59
C VAL A 54 -5.24 6.33 -12.81
N LEU A 55 -5.70 7.16 -11.86
CA LEU A 55 -7.01 7.79 -11.88
C LEU A 55 -6.87 9.28 -11.54
N GLU A 56 -7.45 10.15 -12.35
CA GLU A 56 -7.50 11.57 -12.04
C GLU A 56 -8.63 11.86 -11.05
N PRO A 57 -8.38 12.64 -9.96
CA PRO A 57 -9.44 13.09 -9.07
C PRO A 57 -10.36 14.09 -9.81
N ASP A 58 -11.65 14.10 -9.45
CA ASP A 58 -12.61 15.09 -9.96
C ASP A 58 -12.35 16.46 -9.35
N ARG A 59 -11.78 16.49 -8.13
CA ARG A 59 -11.36 17.70 -7.41
C ARG A 59 -10.27 17.34 -6.40
N GLY A 60 -9.49 18.33 -6.03
CA GLY A 60 -8.40 18.22 -5.07
C GLY A 60 -7.04 18.20 -5.74
N ASP A 61 -5.99 18.05 -4.96
CA ASP A 61 -4.60 18.00 -5.43
C ASP A 61 -3.80 16.95 -4.65
N ILE A 62 -2.78 16.40 -5.32
CA ILE A 62 -1.86 15.40 -4.76
C ILE A 62 -0.44 15.83 -5.05
N THR A 63 0.39 15.85 -4.03
CA THR A 63 1.84 16.08 -4.17
C THR A 63 2.60 14.90 -3.59
N ILE A 64 3.59 14.35 -4.32
CA ILE A 64 4.45 13.26 -3.93
C ILE A 64 5.91 13.65 -4.14
N GLY A 65 6.72 13.66 -3.09
CA GLY A 65 8.12 14.06 -3.16
C GLY A 65 8.32 15.47 -3.73
N GLY A 66 7.36 16.38 -3.53
CA GLY A 66 7.36 17.73 -4.09
C GLY A 66 6.77 17.87 -5.50
N TYR A 67 6.43 16.77 -6.19
CA TYR A 67 5.84 16.78 -7.52
C TYR A 67 4.31 16.69 -7.45
N SER A 68 3.61 17.58 -8.12
CA SER A 68 2.15 17.49 -8.31
C SER A 68 1.82 16.32 -9.24
N VAL A 69 0.97 15.41 -8.78
CA VAL A 69 0.51 14.25 -9.56
C VAL A 69 -0.21 14.70 -10.85
N LEU A 70 -0.91 15.82 -10.79
CA LEU A 70 -1.67 16.33 -11.95
C LEU A 70 -0.80 17.05 -12.98
N ARG A 71 0.31 17.68 -12.55
CA ARG A 71 1.17 18.51 -13.45
C ARG A 71 2.48 17.84 -13.81
N ASN A 72 3.01 17.03 -12.88
CA ASN A 72 4.31 16.38 -12.95
C ASN A 72 4.15 14.86 -12.70
N GLY A 73 3.14 14.25 -13.35
CA GLY A 73 2.77 12.86 -13.11
C GLY A 73 3.90 11.86 -13.40
N ASP A 74 4.75 12.14 -14.40
CA ASP A 74 5.87 11.27 -14.75
C ASP A 74 6.97 11.28 -13.67
N GLU A 75 7.27 12.45 -13.11
CA GLU A 75 8.22 12.60 -12.01
C GLU A 75 7.69 11.93 -10.74
N ALA A 76 6.40 12.11 -10.44
CA ALA A 76 5.75 11.46 -9.31
C ALA A 76 5.78 9.93 -9.45
N ARG A 77 5.47 9.38 -10.65
CA ARG A 77 5.48 7.93 -10.93
C ARG A 77 6.82 7.28 -10.67
N ARG A 78 7.93 7.96 -10.98
CA ARG A 78 9.28 7.43 -10.72
C ARG A 78 9.60 7.22 -9.25
N LEU A 79 8.85 7.85 -8.35
CA LEU A 79 9.01 7.70 -6.90
C LEU A 79 8.16 6.56 -6.32
N ILE A 80 7.23 6.01 -7.12
CA ILE A 80 6.15 5.13 -6.64
C ILE A 80 6.38 3.69 -7.10
N GLY A 81 6.19 2.74 -6.18
CA GLY A 81 5.93 1.34 -6.49
C GLY A 81 4.51 0.97 -6.05
N VAL A 82 3.81 0.17 -6.85
CA VAL A 82 2.44 -0.25 -6.55
C VAL A 82 2.37 -1.77 -6.48
N CYS A 83 1.92 -2.30 -5.35
CA CYS A 83 1.53 -3.70 -5.18
C CYS A 83 -0.01 -3.75 -5.13
N PRO A 84 -0.68 -4.03 -6.24
CA PRO A 84 -2.14 -4.04 -6.31
C PRO A 84 -2.72 -5.25 -5.58
N GLN A 85 -4.03 -5.18 -5.27
CA GLN A 85 -4.78 -6.27 -4.66
C GLN A 85 -4.82 -7.50 -5.56
N ASP A 86 -5.03 -7.33 -6.88
CA ASP A 86 -4.93 -8.41 -7.84
C ASP A 86 -3.48 -8.73 -8.18
N LEU A 87 -3.19 -10.02 -8.38
CA LEU A 87 -1.84 -10.46 -8.74
C LEU A 87 -1.55 -10.15 -10.21
N ALA A 88 -0.60 -9.26 -10.46
CA ALA A 88 -0.13 -8.91 -11.81
C ALA A 88 1.08 -9.78 -12.19
N LEU A 89 0.88 -11.10 -12.38
CA LEU A 89 1.94 -12.08 -12.61
C LEU A 89 1.72 -12.88 -13.89
N TYR A 90 2.79 -13.15 -14.60
CA TYR A 90 2.82 -14.11 -15.71
C TYR A 90 3.14 -15.50 -15.15
N GLU A 91 2.13 -16.33 -14.97
CA GLU A 91 2.26 -17.64 -14.31
C GLU A 91 3.15 -18.62 -15.07
N ASP A 92 3.22 -18.51 -16.39
CA ASP A 92 4.07 -19.34 -17.25
C ASP A 92 5.56 -18.95 -17.22
N LEU A 93 5.89 -17.77 -16.71
CA LEU A 93 7.26 -17.32 -16.51
C LEU A 93 7.80 -17.77 -15.15
N SER A 94 9.13 -17.82 -15.05
CA SER A 94 9.78 -17.99 -13.75
C SER A 94 9.61 -16.73 -12.87
N ALA A 95 9.83 -16.86 -11.56
CA ALA A 95 9.85 -15.72 -10.65
C ALA A 95 10.85 -14.66 -11.12
N LEU A 96 12.06 -15.07 -11.48
CA LEU A 96 13.11 -14.18 -11.97
C LEU A 96 12.71 -13.48 -13.29
N ASP A 97 12.11 -14.22 -14.24
CA ASP A 97 11.72 -13.63 -15.52
C ASP A 97 10.57 -12.64 -15.37
N ASN A 98 9.64 -12.89 -14.44
CA ASN A 98 8.61 -11.89 -14.06
C ASN A 98 9.28 -10.58 -13.63
N LEU A 99 10.17 -10.63 -12.64
CA LEU A 99 10.83 -9.43 -12.15
C LEU A 99 11.66 -8.73 -13.24
N ILE A 100 12.42 -9.48 -14.04
CA ILE A 100 13.20 -8.92 -15.16
C ILE A 100 12.27 -8.21 -16.15
N PHE A 101 11.14 -8.82 -16.50
CA PHE A 101 10.16 -8.22 -17.41
C PHE A 101 9.68 -6.86 -16.89
N PHE A 102 9.20 -6.79 -15.65
CA PHE A 102 8.76 -5.53 -15.07
C PHE A 102 9.90 -4.51 -14.89
N GLY A 103 11.09 -4.95 -14.51
CA GLY A 103 12.27 -4.07 -14.43
C GLY A 103 12.65 -3.46 -15.79
N ARG A 104 12.48 -4.23 -16.88
CA ARG A 104 12.66 -3.70 -18.24
C ARG A 104 11.59 -2.67 -18.61
N MET A 105 10.35 -2.84 -18.17
CA MET A 105 9.28 -1.85 -18.35
C MET A 105 9.56 -0.55 -17.57
N GLU A 106 10.20 -0.66 -16.40
CA GLU A 106 10.69 0.50 -15.62
C GLU A 106 11.95 1.16 -16.22
N GLY A 107 12.41 0.69 -17.39
CA GLY A 107 13.53 1.30 -18.12
C GLY A 107 14.91 0.78 -17.70
N LEU A 108 15.01 -0.24 -16.84
CA LEU A 108 16.28 -0.85 -16.48
C LEU A 108 16.89 -1.59 -17.68
N ASP A 109 18.22 -1.52 -17.87
CA ASP A 109 18.89 -2.41 -18.80
C ASP A 109 18.86 -3.86 -18.31
N SER A 110 19.22 -4.82 -19.18
CA SER A 110 19.12 -6.25 -18.88
C SER A 110 19.97 -6.67 -17.67
N LYS A 111 21.13 -6.07 -17.49
CA LYS A 111 22.05 -6.38 -16.39
C LYS A 111 21.50 -5.82 -15.07
N ALA A 112 21.08 -4.57 -15.07
CA ALA A 112 20.48 -3.90 -13.92
C ALA A 112 19.16 -4.59 -13.51
N ALA A 113 18.27 -4.91 -14.46
CA ALA A 113 17.02 -5.60 -14.20
C ALA A 113 17.27 -6.98 -13.54
N ARG A 114 18.25 -7.77 -14.05
CA ARG A 114 18.57 -9.06 -13.45
C ARG A 114 19.16 -8.94 -12.04
N SER A 115 20.08 -7.98 -11.83
CA SER A 115 20.68 -7.74 -10.52
C SER A 115 19.64 -7.31 -9.49
N GLN A 116 18.76 -6.35 -9.86
CA GLN A 116 17.67 -5.88 -9.01
C GLN A 116 16.67 -7.00 -8.72
N ALA A 117 16.32 -7.81 -9.73
CA ALA A 117 15.40 -8.93 -9.58
C ALA A 117 15.91 -9.95 -8.55
N MET A 118 17.20 -10.32 -8.62
CA MET A 118 17.77 -11.25 -7.63
C MET A 118 17.77 -10.67 -6.22
N GLY A 119 18.15 -9.39 -6.05
CA GLY A 119 18.10 -8.75 -4.74
C GLY A 119 16.69 -8.65 -4.18
N ASN A 120 15.67 -8.36 -5.02
CA ASN A 120 14.29 -8.32 -4.59
C ASN A 120 13.73 -9.71 -4.27
N LEU A 121 14.17 -10.77 -4.98
CA LEU A 121 13.82 -12.16 -4.64
C LEU A 121 14.41 -12.58 -3.29
N GLU A 122 15.66 -12.21 -3.01
CA GLU A 122 16.30 -12.42 -1.71
C GLU A 122 15.54 -11.70 -0.60
N LEU A 123 15.18 -10.42 -0.82
CA LEU A 123 14.42 -9.62 0.14
C LEU A 123 13.08 -10.27 0.56
N VAL A 124 12.42 -10.96 -0.38
CA VAL A 124 11.16 -11.64 -0.11
C VAL A 124 11.33 -13.14 0.20
N GLY A 125 12.57 -13.63 0.34
CA GLY A 125 12.92 -15.02 0.68
C GLY A 125 12.48 -16.04 -0.38
N LEU A 126 12.71 -15.72 -1.66
CA LEU A 126 12.37 -16.58 -2.81
C LEU A 126 13.53 -16.76 -3.80
N GLU A 127 14.78 -16.41 -3.43
CA GLU A 127 15.96 -16.48 -4.26
C GLU A 127 16.28 -17.92 -4.73
N GLU A 128 16.10 -18.91 -3.87
CA GLU A 128 16.36 -20.33 -4.21
C GLU A 128 15.37 -20.85 -5.26
N ARG A 129 14.19 -20.23 -5.33
CA ARG A 129 13.12 -20.59 -6.26
C ARG A 129 13.01 -19.66 -7.47
N ALA A 130 14.01 -18.80 -7.68
CA ALA A 130 14.03 -17.79 -8.75
C ALA A 130 13.72 -18.34 -10.16
N LYS A 131 14.15 -19.56 -10.45
CA LYS A 131 13.99 -20.21 -11.78
C LYS A 131 12.70 -21.04 -11.90
N GLU A 132 11.92 -21.19 -10.83
CA GLU A 132 10.66 -21.93 -10.88
C GLU A 132 9.55 -21.09 -11.49
N LYS A 133 8.65 -21.72 -12.24
CA LYS A 133 7.46 -21.07 -12.78
C LYS A 133 6.52 -20.64 -11.66
N VAL A 134 5.99 -19.41 -11.76
CA VAL A 134 5.08 -18.82 -10.78
C VAL A 134 3.78 -19.62 -10.65
N ALA A 135 3.35 -20.34 -11.69
CA ALA A 135 2.20 -21.26 -11.61
C ALA A 135 2.31 -22.30 -10.47
N LYS A 136 3.53 -22.68 -10.05
CA LYS A 136 3.79 -23.64 -8.97
C LYS A 136 3.81 -23.02 -7.57
N PHE A 137 3.65 -21.70 -7.47
CA PHE A 137 3.77 -20.98 -6.21
C PHE A 137 2.45 -20.98 -5.44
N SER A 138 2.53 -21.02 -4.11
CA SER A 138 1.39 -20.77 -3.23
C SER A 138 0.88 -19.32 -3.37
N GLY A 139 -0.33 -19.04 -2.94
CA GLY A 139 -0.88 -17.68 -2.92
C GLY A 139 0.03 -16.69 -2.19
N GLY A 140 0.56 -17.06 -1.03
CA GLY A 140 1.48 -16.23 -0.27
C GLY A 140 2.82 -16.00 -0.99
N MET A 141 3.34 -17.00 -1.72
CA MET A 141 4.54 -16.83 -2.55
C MET A 141 4.28 -15.90 -3.73
N LYS A 142 3.14 -16.06 -4.42
CA LYS A 142 2.72 -15.17 -5.51
C LYS A 142 2.59 -13.72 -5.00
N ARG A 143 2.04 -13.53 -3.81
CA ARG A 143 1.91 -12.20 -3.18
C ARG A 143 3.29 -11.57 -2.88
N ARG A 144 4.26 -12.36 -2.41
CA ARG A 144 5.64 -11.91 -2.20
C ARG A 144 6.34 -11.54 -3.51
N ILE A 145 6.10 -12.28 -4.62
CA ILE A 145 6.59 -11.89 -5.95
C ILE A 145 5.95 -10.56 -6.39
N ASN A 146 4.65 -10.38 -6.17
CA ASN A 146 3.95 -9.13 -6.51
C ASN A 146 4.57 -7.92 -5.77
N LEU A 147 4.90 -8.10 -4.48
CA LEU A 147 5.64 -7.10 -3.70
C LEU A 147 7.06 -6.84 -4.28
N ALA A 148 7.80 -7.91 -4.62
CA ALA A 148 9.13 -7.78 -5.21
C ALA A 148 9.13 -7.05 -6.57
N ILE A 149 8.08 -7.23 -7.37
CA ILE A 149 7.87 -6.50 -8.63
C ILE A 149 7.67 -5.00 -8.35
N ALA A 150 6.86 -4.62 -7.37
CA ALA A 150 6.63 -3.23 -7.02
C ALA A 150 7.92 -2.48 -6.62
N LEU A 151 8.97 -3.19 -6.25
CA LEU A 151 10.28 -2.65 -5.89
C LEU A 151 11.27 -2.53 -7.07
N MET A 152 10.89 -2.98 -8.29
CA MET A 152 11.82 -3.01 -9.42
C MET A 152 12.28 -1.61 -9.89
N GLY A 153 11.42 -0.59 -9.76
CA GLY A 153 11.77 0.79 -10.08
C GLY A 153 12.60 1.52 -9.02
N ARG A 154 12.98 0.86 -7.92
CA ARG A 154 13.60 1.48 -6.74
C ARG A 154 12.79 2.66 -6.19
N PRO A 155 11.51 2.46 -5.90
CA PRO A 155 10.64 3.53 -5.42
C PRO A 155 11.10 4.09 -4.07
N GLN A 156 10.66 5.31 -3.76
CA GLN A 156 10.77 5.90 -2.42
C GLN A 156 9.46 5.79 -1.64
N LEU A 157 8.36 5.49 -2.35
CA LEU A 157 7.02 5.31 -1.83
C LEU A 157 6.43 4.01 -2.36
N LEU A 158 5.96 3.17 -1.46
CA LEU A 158 5.32 1.90 -1.80
C LEU A 158 3.84 1.94 -1.43
N PHE A 159 2.97 1.72 -2.41
CA PHE A 159 1.55 1.52 -2.21
C PHE A 159 1.24 0.02 -2.14
N LEU A 160 0.62 -0.41 -1.06
CA LEU A 160 0.22 -1.80 -0.81
C LEU A 160 -1.29 -1.86 -0.65
N ASP A 161 -1.99 -2.34 -1.69
CA ASP A 161 -3.45 -2.45 -1.67
C ASP A 161 -3.87 -3.83 -1.20
N GLU A 162 -4.24 -3.94 0.08
CA GLU A 162 -4.65 -5.17 0.76
C GLU A 162 -3.71 -6.37 0.51
N PRO A 163 -2.40 -6.24 0.80
CA PRO A 163 -1.39 -7.21 0.34
C PRO A 163 -1.47 -8.57 1.03
N THR A 164 -2.28 -8.73 2.05
CA THR A 164 -2.38 -9.93 2.89
C THR A 164 -3.71 -10.66 2.75
N VAL A 165 -4.61 -10.17 1.90
CA VAL A 165 -5.92 -10.80 1.70
C VAL A 165 -5.76 -12.18 1.06
N GLY A 166 -6.39 -13.19 1.69
CA GLY A 166 -6.45 -14.55 1.18
C GLY A 166 -5.18 -15.37 1.32
N ILE A 167 -4.23 -14.94 2.17
CA ILE A 167 -3.01 -15.70 2.46
C ILE A 167 -2.98 -16.25 3.88
N ASP A 168 -2.20 -17.30 4.07
CA ASP A 168 -2.01 -17.95 5.35
C ASP A 168 -1.24 -17.06 6.37
N PRO A 169 -1.36 -17.31 7.69
CA PRO A 169 -0.72 -16.49 8.72
C PRO A 169 0.81 -16.42 8.61
N GLN A 170 1.48 -17.49 8.17
CA GLN A 170 2.93 -17.52 8.02
C GLN A 170 3.37 -16.61 6.86
N SER A 171 2.70 -16.72 5.70
CA SER A 171 2.96 -15.86 4.55
C SER A 171 2.68 -14.39 4.86
N ARG A 172 1.64 -14.10 5.65
CA ARG A 172 1.32 -12.74 6.13
C ARG A 172 2.46 -12.17 6.99
N ASN A 173 2.98 -12.93 7.94
CA ASN A 173 4.10 -12.49 8.77
C ASN A 173 5.35 -12.18 7.93
N ASN A 174 5.68 -13.02 6.93
CA ASN A 174 6.80 -12.75 6.04
C ASN A 174 6.64 -11.42 5.26
N ILE A 175 5.42 -11.08 4.86
CA ILE A 175 5.14 -9.78 4.21
C ILE A 175 5.34 -8.64 5.21
N PHE A 176 4.86 -8.78 6.45
CA PHE A 176 5.05 -7.78 7.49
C PHE A 176 6.53 -7.52 7.77
N ASP A 177 7.30 -8.60 7.98
CA ASP A 177 8.74 -8.49 8.24
C ASP A 177 9.48 -7.81 7.07
N THR A 178 9.05 -8.09 5.83
CA THR A 178 9.59 -7.42 4.63
C THR A 178 9.26 -5.92 4.64
N ILE A 179 8.01 -5.54 4.94
CA ILE A 179 7.57 -4.14 4.99
C ILE A 179 8.31 -3.36 6.08
N GLU A 180 8.42 -3.95 7.29
CA GLU A 180 9.17 -3.36 8.40
C GLU A 180 10.66 -3.20 8.05
N GLY A 181 11.24 -4.18 7.37
CA GLY A 181 12.61 -4.12 6.88
C GLY A 181 12.84 -2.99 5.87
N LEU A 182 11.90 -2.79 4.94
CA LEU A 182 11.92 -1.70 3.97
C LEU A 182 11.78 -0.33 4.65
N GLN A 183 10.86 -0.21 5.60
CA GLN A 183 10.65 1.03 6.35
C GLN A 183 11.92 1.43 7.13
N LYS A 184 12.58 0.48 7.80
CA LYS A 184 13.86 0.71 8.50
C LYS A 184 14.97 1.19 7.57
N GLN A 185 14.88 0.89 6.26
CA GLN A 185 15.78 1.40 5.22
C GLN A 185 15.33 2.77 4.66
N GLY A 186 14.28 3.36 5.21
CA GLY A 186 13.78 4.68 4.83
C GLY A 186 12.66 4.67 3.77
N MET A 187 12.11 3.50 3.42
CA MET A 187 10.95 3.40 2.54
C MET A 187 9.71 4.04 3.19
N THR A 188 9.01 4.88 2.45
CA THR A 188 7.69 5.37 2.83
C THR A 188 6.63 4.39 2.33
N VAL A 189 5.64 4.04 3.15
CA VAL A 189 4.63 3.03 2.79
C VAL A 189 3.24 3.57 3.05
N LEU A 190 2.34 3.44 2.07
CA LEU A 190 0.89 3.49 2.27
C LEU A 190 0.34 2.06 2.22
N TYR A 191 -0.19 1.63 3.34
CA TYR A 191 -0.74 0.29 3.54
C TYR A 191 -2.26 0.35 3.64
N THR A 192 -3.00 -0.30 2.74
CA THR A 192 -4.45 -0.42 2.90
C THR A 192 -4.82 -1.78 3.44
N THR A 193 -5.80 -1.81 4.30
CA THR A 193 -6.38 -3.05 4.83
C THR A 193 -7.78 -2.79 5.39
N HIS A 194 -8.57 -3.86 5.50
CA HIS A 194 -9.78 -3.88 6.30
C HIS A 194 -9.58 -4.67 7.61
N TYR A 195 -8.39 -5.23 7.83
CA TYR A 195 -8.00 -5.92 9.07
C TYR A 195 -7.37 -4.94 10.05
N MET A 196 -8.11 -4.58 11.10
CA MET A 196 -7.67 -3.59 12.09
C MET A 196 -6.39 -3.99 12.83
N GLU A 197 -6.22 -5.29 13.09
CA GLU A 197 -5.03 -5.85 13.74
C GLU A 197 -3.73 -5.63 12.94
N GLU A 198 -3.83 -5.67 11.61
CA GLU A 198 -2.68 -5.41 10.74
C GLU A 198 -2.21 -3.96 10.83
N ALA A 199 -3.17 -3.03 10.79
CA ALA A 199 -2.87 -1.61 10.92
C ALA A 199 -2.35 -1.24 12.32
N ASP A 200 -2.89 -1.87 13.37
CA ASP A 200 -2.43 -1.68 14.76
C ASP A 200 -0.99 -2.17 14.95
N ARG A 201 -0.60 -3.23 14.23
CA ARG A 201 0.76 -3.79 14.28
C ARG A 201 1.77 -2.97 13.47
N LEU A 202 1.41 -2.60 12.23
CA LEU A 202 2.37 -2.09 11.25
C LEU A 202 2.44 -0.57 11.16
N CYS A 203 1.30 0.11 11.35
CA CYS A 203 1.19 1.51 10.98
C CYS A 203 1.53 2.45 12.12
N GLU A 204 2.35 3.46 11.86
CA GLU A 204 2.66 4.52 12.82
C GLU A 204 1.47 5.47 12.99
N ARG A 205 0.77 5.77 11.88
CA ARG A 205 -0.48 6.53 11.85
C ARG A 205 -1.46 5.85 10.93
N VAL A 206 -2.75 6.00 11.25
CA VAL A 206 -3.83 5.43 10.45
C VAL A 206 -4.91 6.48 10.18
N ALA A 207 -5.42 6.49 8.95
CA ALA A 207 -6.64 7.16 8.59
C ALA A 207 -7.74 6.10 8.46
N ILE A 208 -8.77 6.20 9.29
CA ILE A 208 -9.96 5.35 9.19
C ILE A 208 -10.92 5.99 8.20
N VAL A 209 -11.27 5.23 7.15
CA VAL A 209 -12.11 5.70 6.05
C VAL A 209 -13.44 4.95 6.07
N ASP A 210 -14.54 5.70 5.93
CA ASP A 210 -15.88 5.16 5.75
C ASP A 210 -16.68 6.06 4.80
N GLY A 211 -17.46 5.45 3.88
CA GLY A 211 -18.28 6.20 2.92
C GLY A 211 -17.50 7.24 2.10
N GLY A 212 -16.24 6.96 1.77
CA GLY A 212 -15.38 7.86 1.00
C GLY A 212 -14.82 9.04 1.78
N GLN A 213 -14.89 9.05 3.11
CA GLN A 213 -14.40 10.13 3.97
C GLN A 213 -13.47 9.58 5.06
N ILE A 214 -12.50 10.39 5.51
CA ILE A 214 -11.71 10.08 6.70
C ILE A 214 -12.54 10.47 7.93
N ILE A 215 -12.86 9.48 8.77
CA ILE A 215 -13.62 9.67 10.01
C ILE A 215 -12.75 9.78 11.26
N ALA A 216 -11.50 9.32 11.17
CA ALA A 216 -10.47 9.48 12.21
C ALA A 216 -9.06 9.38 11.59
N LEU A 217 -8.10 10.12 12.11
CA LEU A 217 -6.71 10.09 11.69
C LEU A 217 -5.81 10.41 12.88
N ASP A 218 -5.03 9.45 13.31
CA ASP A 218 -4.01 9.60 14.36
C ASP A 218 -3.15 8.33 14.46
N THR A 219 -2.27 8.24 15.47
CA THR A 219 -1.61 6.99 15.82
C THR A 219 -2.64 5.98 16.34
N PRO A 220 -2.45 4.65 16.13
CA PRO A 220 -3.33 3.62 16.70
C PRO A 220 -3.56 3.80 18.21
N HIS A 221 -2.50 4.09 18.95
CA HIS A 221 -2.58 4.33 20.39
C HIS A 221 -3.47 5.52 20.75
N GLN A 222 -3.34 6.68 20.06
CA GLN A 222 -4.16 7.87 20.33
C GLN A 222 -5.62 7.64 19.97
N LEU A 223 -5.90 6.97 18.85
CA LEU A 223 -7.27 6.62 18.46
C LEU A 223 -7.94 5.73 19.51
N LYS A 224 -7.27 4.71 19.99
CA LYS A 224 -7.77 3.82 21.05
C LYS A 224 -7.99 4.57 22.36
N SER A 225 -7.09 5.48 22.72
CA SER A 225 -7.20 6.31 23.94
C SER A 225 -8.44 7.22 23.98
N GLN A 226 -9.01 7.54 22.81
CA GLN A 226 -10.22 8.38 22.75
C GLN A 226 -11.49 7.68 23.27
N ILE A 227 -11.50 6.35 23.32
CA ILE A 227 -12.67 5.56 23.71
C ILE A 227 -12.44 4.65 24.92
N GLY A 228 -11.18 4.47 25.35
CA GLY A 228 -10.86 3.67 26.52
C GLY A 228 -9.37 3.46 26.74
N SER A 229 -9.02 2.47 27.59
CA SER A 229 -7.62 2.09 27.79
C SER A 229 -7.06 1.46 26.50
N PRO A 230 -5.97 1.97 25.91
CA PRO A 230 -5.43 1.47 24.64
C PRO A 230 -5.08 -0.03 24.62
N ASP A 231 -4.74 -0.58 25.78
CA ASP A 231 -4.40 -2.02 25.94
C ASP A 231 -5.65 -2.93 25.92
N LYS A 232 -6.85 -2.36 26.11
CA LYS A 232 -8.11 -3.11 26.18
C LYS A 232 -9.05 -2.81 25.02
N VAL A 233 -8.74 -1.79 24.24
CA VAL A 233 -9.53 -1.30 23.12
C VAL A 233 -8.81 -1.63 21.82
N THR A 234 -9.56 -2.04 20.81
CA THR A 234 -9.06 -2.31 19.45
C THR A 234 -9.37 -1.15 18.50
N LEU A 235 -8.75 -1.10 17.34
CA LEU A 235 -9.15 -0.17 16.28
C LEU A 235 -10.54 -0.50 15.73
N GLU A 236 -11.01 -1.77 15.84
CA GLU A 236 -12.39 -2.15 15.50
C GLU A 236 -13.40 -1.49 16.42
N ASP A 237 -13.10 -1.40 17.74
CA ASP A 237 -13.92 -0.67 18.70
C ASP A 237 -13.96 0.84 18.37
N VAL A 238 -12.84 1.40 17.90
CA VAL A 238 -12.79 2.81 17.44
C VAL A 238 -13.71 2.99 16.24
N PHE A 239 -13.64 2.11 15.26
CA PHE A 239 -14.51 2.15 14.08
C PHE A 239 -15.98 2.05 14.45
N LEU A 240 -16.35 1.05 15.28
CA LEU A 240 -17.71 0.86 15.78
C LEU A 240 -18.23 2.09 16.52
N ASN A 241 -17.41 2.67 17.39
CA ASN A 241 -17.77 3.89 18.12
C ASN A 241 -18.05 5.08 17.20
N LYS A 242 -17.26 5.24 16.12
CA LYS A 242 -17.39 6.36 15.16
C LYS A 242 -18.54 6.18 14.17
N THR A 243 -18.89 4.94 13.80
CA THR A 243 -19.85 4.65 12.70
C THR A 243 -21.17 4.07 13.19
N GLY A 244 -21.20 3.51 14.40
CA GLY A 244 -22.36 2.78 14.95
C GLY A 244 -22.58 1.40 14.32
N ARG A 245 -21.66 0.90 13.48
CA ARG A 245 -21.75 -0.41 12.80
C ARG A 245 -20.42 -1.14 12.83
N SER A 246 -20.45 -2.48 12.77
CA SER A 246 -19.23 -3.28 12.69
C SER A 246 -18.66 -3.28 11.25
N LEU A 247 -17.38 -3.69 11.11
CA LEU A 247 -16.73 -3.84 9.79
C LEU A 247 -17.29 -5.01 8.97
N ARG A 248 -18.04 -5.90 9.60
CA ARG A 248 -18.51 -7.17 9.02
C ARG A 248 -19.93 -7.08 8.46
N ASP A 249 -20.56 -5.92 8.57
CA ASP A 249 -21.91 -5.65 8.08
C ASP A 249 -21.93 -5.00 6.69
#